data_961bec8709af499540440d7e5a5cbb59
#
_entry.id   961bec8709af499540440d7e5a5cbb59
#
_cell.length_a   1.000
_cell.length_b   1.000
_cell.length_c   1.000
_cell.angle_alpha   90.00
_cell.angle_beta   90.00
_cell.angle_gamma   90.00
#
_symmetry.space_group_name_H-M   'P 1'
#
loop_
_entity.id
_entity.type
_entity.pdbx_description
1 polymer ?
#
loop_
_entity_poly.entity_id
_entity_poly.type
_entity_poly.pdbx_seq_one_letter_code
_entity_poly.pdbx_strand_id
1 'polypeptide(L)'
;MSKKNKILLFIIIGLIILITFFCKRSLNFNIEDTIPENRTFKEYVVFYPQHQDDEVLWGGSAVRKAVNTLGSNHVFVVLVSDGTGVNVFKDKTYKNKTRKEKEEIRNKEFYAALYGLGVKRENIIILADIDNKSGTHFELMKEIALNFENKYKNVTHEAHSYKYDDHRMHRSNGKVIYTLYKEKRIKDAMFYLKPKYVKKLPKEKLIFFKAENTDDCQAIINACNEYRIINEEKDRRGVGYISAHSYFDKLLNDPQLTSVLHLP
;
A
#
# COMPACT_ATOMS: atom_id res chain seq x y z
N MET A 1 37.07 -22.26 -4.86
CA MET A 1 36.31 -21.02 -4.68
C MET A 1 37.28 -19.87 -4.49
N SER A 2 37.24 -18.83 -5.30
CA SER A 2 38.19 -17.72 -5.22
C SER A 2 38.02 -16.91 -3.92
N LYS A 3 39.09 -16.19 -3.49
CA LYS A 3 39.04 -15.36 -2.27
C LYS A 3 37.87 -14.31 -2.33
N LYS A 4 37.56 -13.81 -3.53
CA LYS A 4 36.40 -12.90 -3.78
C LYS A 4 35.08 -13.60 -3.54
N ASN A 5 34.89 -14.84 -3.97
CA ASN A 5 33.65 -15.60 -3.78
C ASN A 5 33.40 -15.97 -2.31
N LYS A 6 34.48 -16.19 -1.52
CA LYS A 6 34.36 -16.40 -0.08
C LYS A 6 33.89 -15.13 0.65
N ILE A 7 34.45 -13.96 0.28
CA ILE A 7 34.06 -12.67 0.87
C ILE A 7 32.59 -12.35 0.53
N LEU A 8 32.18 -12.56 -0.72
CA LEU A 8 30.80 -12.34 -1.14
C LEU A 8 29.81 -13.24 -0.38
N LEU A 9 30.18 -14.53 -0.19
CA LEU A 9 29.37 -15.48 0.59
C LEU A 9 29.22 -15.04 2.05
N PHE A 10 30.29 -14.53 2.69
CA PHE A 10 30.23 -14.02 4.06
C PHE A 10 29.37 -12.77 4.19
N ILE A 11 29.39 -11.88 3.19
CA ILE A 11 28.54 -10.68 3.15
C ILE A 11 27.07 -11.10 3.03
N ILE A 12 26.74 -12.06 2.15
CA ILE A 12 25.37 -12.56 1.96
C ILE A 12 24.87 -13.24 3.24
N ILE A 13 25.67 -14.08 3.87
CA ILE A 13 25.32 -14.75 5.13
C ILE A 13 25.14 -13.71 6.25
N GLY A 14 26.00 -12.71 6.34
CA GLY A 14 25.89 -11.62 7.28
C GLY A 14 24.60 -10.79 7.12
N LEU A 15 24.22 -10.51 5.86
CA LEU A 15 22.97 -9.84 5.53
C LEU A 15 21.72 -10.68 5.90
N ILE A 16 21.75 -11.98 5.64
CA ILE A 16 20.67 -12.91 6.00
C ILE A 16 20.54 -13.00 7.52
N ILE A 17 21.66 -13.08 8.25
CA ILE A 17 21.66 -13.11 9.73
C ILE A 17 21.15 -11.77 10.30
N LEU A 18 21.51 -10.64 9.69
CA LEU A 18 21.03 -9.31 10.09
C LEU A 18 19.52 -9.19 9.90
N ILE A 19 19.01 -9.63 8.75
CA ILE A 19 17.57 -9.63 8.44
C ILE A 19 16.81 -10.56 9.40
N THR A 20 17.32 -11.76 9.67
CA THR A 20 16.68 -12.69 10.62
C THR A 20 16.76 -12.20 12.06
N PHE A 21 17.82 -11.48 12.44
CA PHE A 21 17.95 -10.87 13.77
C PHE A 21 17.01 -9.69 13.95
N PHE A 22 16.82 -8.85 12.92
CA PHE A 22 15.83 -7.78 12.94
C PHE A 22 14.40 -8.33 13.00
N CYS A 23 14.06 -9.36 12.24
CA CYS A 23 12.75 -10.03 12.36
C CYS A 23 12.52 -10.73 13.72
N LYS A 24 13.57 -11.32 14.32
CA LYS A 24 13.46 -11.99 15.64
C LYS A 24 13.46 -11.04 16.84
N ARG A 25 14.03 -9.85 16.75
CA ARG A 25 14.07 -8.88 17.87
C ARG A 25 12.71 -8.24 18.19
N SER A 26 11.71 -8.53 17.39
CA SER A 26 10.34 -8.05 17.49
C SER A 26 9.46 -8.77 18.53
N LEU A 27 9.97 -9.77 19.23
CA LEU A 27 9.13 -10.64 20.10
C LEU A 27 8.77 -10.06 21.47
N ASN A 28 9.09 -8.81 21.77
CA ASN A 28 8.80 -8.21 23.09
C ASN A 28 7.97 -6.91 23.02
N PHE A 29 6.99 -6.83 22.12
CA PHE A 29 5.92 -5.87 22.28
C PHE A 29 4.66 -6.64 22.70
N ASN A 30 4.51 -6.86 24.01
CA ASN A 30 3.28 -7.36 24.62
C ASN A 30 2.18 -6.29 24.52
N ILE A 31 1.63 -6.11 23.31
CA ILE A 31 0.22 -5.81 23.18
C ILE A 31 -0.40 -7.19 23.06
N GLU A 32 -1.10 -7.68 24.06
CA GLU A 32 -2.06 -8.76 23.91
C GLU A 32 -3.09 -8.26 22.89
N ASP A 33 -2.81 -8.52 21.63
CA ASP A 33 -3.69 -8.28 20.51
C ASP A 33 -4.79 -9.30 20.56
N THR A 34 -5.84 -9.02 21.35
CA THR A 34 -7.14 -9.62 21.09
C THR A 34 -7.65 -9.01 19.79
N ILE A 35 -7.06 -9.45 18.66
CA ILE A 35 -7.66 -9.32 17.33
C ILE A 35 -9.00 -10.02 17.43
N PRO A 36 -10.11 -9.47 16.90
CA PRO A 36 -11.28 -10.28 16.64
C PRO A 36 -10.80 -11.46 15.79
N GLU A 37 -10.76 -12.64 16.35
CA GLU A 37 -9.98 -13.81 15.91
C GLU A 37 -10.36 -14.32 14.51
N ASN A 38 -11.27 -13.62 13.77
CA ASN A 38 -11.86 -14.08 12.52
C ASN A 38 -12.21 -12.99 11.48
N ARG A 39 -11.62 -11.78 11.54
CA ARG A 39 -11.86 -10.84 10.45
C ARG A 39 -10.87 -11.07 9.32
N THR A 40 -11.24 -11.92 8.38
CA THR A 40 -10.53 -12.15 7.10
C THR A 40 -11.15 -11.31 5.98
N PHE A 41 -10.43 -11.17 4.87
CA PHE A 41 -11.00 -10.66 3.63
C PHE A 41 -12.15 -11.55 3.13
N LYS A 42 -13.04 -10.95 2.37
CA LYS A 42 -13.99 -11.72 1.54
C LYS A 42 -13.23 -12.42 0.41
N GLU A 43 -13.95 -13.14 -0.43
CA GLU A 43 -13.37 -13.88 -1.55
C GLU A 43 -12.52 -13.02 -2.50
N TYR A 44 -12.92 -11.76 -2.67
CA TYR A 44 -12.18 -10.75 -3.42
C TYR A 44 -11.88 -9.55 -2.53
N VAL A 45 -10.76 -8.88 -2.80
CA VAL A 45 -10.42 -7.63 -2.13
C VAL A 45 -9.98 -6.58 -3.14
N VAL A 46 -10.43 -5.35 -2.94
CA VAL A 46 -10.07 -4.19 -3.76
C VAL A 46 -9.51 -3.10 -2.86
N PHE A 47 -8.26 -2.76 -3.07
CA PHE A 47 -7.55 -1.68 -2.39
C PHE A 47 -7.65 -0.39 -3.22
N TYR A 48 -7.95 0.74 -2.56
CA TYR A 48 -8.09 2.05 -3.18
C TYR A 48 -7.05 3.05 -2.64
N PRO A 49 -5.75 2.92 -2.95
CA PRO A 49 -4.77 3.95 -2.61
C PRO A 49 -5.13 5.28 -3.29
N GLN A 50 -4.98 6.37 -2.55
CA GLN A 50 -5.22 7.71 -3.10
C GLN A 50 -4.08 8.15 -4.01
N HIS A 51 -2.84 7.88 -3.59
CA HIS A 51 -1.60 8.20 -4.31
C HIS A 51 -0.74 6.94 -4.47
N GLN A 52 0.19 7.02 -5.39
CA GLN A 52 1.26 6.03 -5.52
C GLN A 52 2.18 6.15 -4.29
N ASP A 53 2.27 5.18 -3.46
CA ASP A 53 2.97 4.99 -2.20
C ASP A 53 2.03 4.56 -1.05
N ASP A 54 0.77 4.97 -1.07
CA ASP A 54 -0.20 4.67 -0.01
C ASP A 54 -0.44 3.15 0.15
N GLU A 55 -0.39 2.38 -0.94
CA GLU A 55 -0.61 0.92 -0.93
C GLU A 55 0.46 0.18 -0.14
N VAL A 56 1.69 0.70 -0.11
CA VAL A 56 2.78 0.15 0.70
C VAL A 56 2.78 0.75 2.09
N LEU A 57 2.69 2.09 2.19
CA LEU A 57 2.82 2.81 3.45
C LEU A 57 1.74 2.46 4.47
N TRP A 58 0.51 2.25 3.99
CA TRP A 58 -0.64 2.01 4.88
C TRP A 58 -1.21 0.61 4.74
N GLY A 59 -1.02 -0.03 3.59
CA GLY A 59 -1.62 -1.31 3.24
C GLY A 59 -0.65 -2.46 2.96
N GLY A 60 0.68 -2.28 3.01
CA GLY A 60 1.65 -3.26 2.52
C GLY A 60 1.47 -4.66 3.08
N SER A 61 1.34 -4.80 4.40
CA SER A 61 1.07 -6.09 5.04
C SER A 61 -0.35 -6.61 4.77
N ALA A 62 -1.35 -5.72 4.61
CA ALA A 62 -2.71 -6.13 4.26
C ALA A 62 -2.76 -6.67 2.81
N VAL A 63 -2.13 -5.99 1.85
CA VAL A 63 -2.02 -6.46 0.45
C VAL A 63 -1.29 -7.80 0.39
N ARG A 64 -0.14 -7.91 1.08
CA ARG A 64 0.63 -9.16 1.11
C ARG A 64 -0.17 -10.30 1.72
N LYS A 65 -0.86 -10.06 2.84
CA LYS A 65 -1.75 -11.04 3.46
C LYS A 65 -2.88 -11.46 2.53
N ALA A 66 -3.52 -10.51 1.82
CA ALA A 66 -4.56 -10.81 0.86
C ALA A 66 -4.04 -11.70 -0.28
N VAL A 67 -2.87 -11.39 -0.86
CA VAL A 67 -2.25 -12.22 -1.91
C VAL A 67 -1.97 -13.63 -1.41
N ASN A 68 -1.43 -13.78 -0.18
CA ASN A 68 -1.11 -15.09 0.38
C ASN A 68 -2.34 -15.95 0.69
N THR A 69 -3.45 -15.30 1.11
CA THR A 69 -4.65 -16.05 1.56
C THR A 69 -5.66 -16.28 0.46
N LEU A 70 -5.83 -15.34 -0.47
CA LEU A 70 -6.83 -15.41 -1.54
C LEU A 70 -6.23 -15.81 -2.89
N GLY A 71 -4.92 -15.69 -3.04
CA GLY A 71 -4.23 -15.77 -4.32
C GLY A 71 -4.32 -14.46 -5.12
N SER A 72 -3.32 -14.21 -5.93
CA SER A 72 -3.16 -12.96 -6.69
C SER A 72 -4.29 -12.66 -7.70
N ASN A 73 -5.09 -13.66 -8.08
CA ASN A 73 -6.26 -13.46 -8.95
C ASN A 73 -7.43 -12.73 -8.27
N HIS A 74 -7.46 -12.70 -6.96
CA HIS A 74 -8.57 -12.19 -6.15
C HIS A 74 -8.24 -10.84 -5.48
N VAL A 75 -7.04 -10.31 -5.75
CA VAL A 75 -6.55 -9.05 -5.17
C VAL A 75 -6.43 -8.00 -6.24
N PHE A 76 -7.14 -6.88 -6.09
CA PHE A 76 -7.16 -5.76 -7.02
C PHE A 76 -6.67 -4.48 -6.34
N VAL A 77 -6.01 -3.62 -7.09
CA VAL A 77 -5.58 -2.30 -6.62
C VAL A 77 -6.03 -1.24 -7.62
N VAL A 78 -6.77 -0.25 -7.14
CA VAL A 78 -7.36 0.84 -7.93
C VAL A 78 -6.75 2.17 -7.49
N LEU A 79 -5.80 2.69 -8.24
CA LEU A 79 -5.17 3.99 -7.96
C LEU A 79 -6.13 5.13 -8.31
N VAL A 80 -6.40 6.01 -7.32
CA VAL A 80 -7.50 6.99 -7.41
C VAL A 80 -7.05 8.34 -7.97
N SER A 81 -5.78 8.71 -7.86
CA SER A 81 -5.27 9.96 -8.43
C SER A 81 -4.06 9.74 -9.33
N ASP A 82 -3.77 10.74 -10.17
CA ASP A 82 -2.59 10.75 -11.03
C ASP A 82 -1.26 11.01 -10.30
N GLY A 83 -1.32 11.46 -9.04
CA GLY A 83 -0.14 11.73 -8.20
C GLY A 83 0.73 12.89 -8.66
N THR A 84 0.33 13.67 -9.66
CA THR A 84 1.16 14.74 -10.25
C THR A 84 1.24 16.00 -9.40
N GLY A 85 0.41 16.13 -8.38
CA GLY A 85 0.35 17.29 -7.48
C GLY A 85 1.41 17.31 -6.37
N VAL A 86 2.30 16.31 -6.31
CA VAL A 86 3.33 16.21 -5.28
C VAL A 86 4.38 17.31 -5.41
N ASN A 87 4.87 17.84 -4.25
CA ASN A 87 5.80 18.97 -4.22
C ASN A 87 7.14 18.70 -4.94
N VAL A 88 7.58 17.45 -5.02
CA VAL A 88 8.80 17.05 -5.75
C VAL A 88 8.76 17.56 -7.19
N PHE A 89 7.60 17.54 -7.83
CA PHE A 89 7.46 18.01 -9.21
C PHE A 89 7.51 19.54 -9.42
N LYS A 90 7.65 20.31 -8.34
CA LYS A 90 7.94 21.76 -8.40
C LYS A 90 9.43 22.04 -8.63
N ASP A 91 10.30 21.04 -8.46
CA ASP A 91 11.72 21.17 -8.74
C ASP A 91 11.98 21.47 -10.23
N LYS A 92 13.07 22.22 -10.48
CA LYS A 92 13.48 22.65 -11.83
C LYS A 92 13.66 21.46 -12.80
N THR A 93 14.10 20.32 -12.29
CA THR A 93 14.30 19.06 -13.05
C THR A 93 13.02 18.60 -13.75
N TYR A 94 11.85 18.91 -13.18
CA TYR A 94 10.55 18.48 -13.70
C TYR A 94 9.77 19.62 -14.39
N LYS A 95 10.36 20.82 -14.53
CA LYS A 95 9.66 22.00 -15.06
C LYS A 95 9.09 21.80 -16.46
N ASN A 96 9.84 21.09 -17.31
CA ASN A 96 9.47 20.85 -18.71
C ASN A 96 8.70 19.53 -18.92
N LYS A 97 8.51 18.73 -17.86
CA LYS A 97 7.73 17.50 -17.97
C LYS A 97 6.24 17.79 -17.97
N THR A 98 5.57 17.18 -18.93
CA THR A 98 4.10 17.19 -18.99
C THR A 98 3.49 16.48 -17.77
N ARG A 99 2.19 16.67 -17.57
CA ARG A 99 1.45 15.94 -16.53
C ARG A 99 1.58 14.42 -16.73
N LYS A 100 1.41 13.92 -17.96
CA LYS A 100 1.48 12.49 -18.27
C LYS A 100 2.85 11.91 -17.98
N GLU A 101 3.93 12.59 -18.31
CA GLU A 101 5.29 12.15 -17.95
C GLU A 101 5.51 12.08 -16.43
N LYS A 102 4.96 13.05 -15.66
CA LYS A 102 5.02 13.03 -14.20
C LYS A 102 4.24 11.87 -13.60
N GLU A 103 3.06 11.61 -14.12
CA GLU A 103 2.23 10.47 -13.75
C GLU A 103 2.95 9.14 -14.06
N GLU A 104 3.54 9.00 -15.25
CA GLU A 104 4.28 7.80 -15.64
C GLU A 104 5.48 7.51 -14.75
N ILE A 105 6.22 8.54 -14.31
CA ILE A 105 7.31 8.39 -13.33
C ILE A 105 6.77 7.74 -12.04
N ARG A 106 5.66 8.26 -11.51
CA ARG A 106 5.02 7.71 -10.30
C ARG A 106 4.47 6.30 -10.52
N ASN A 107 3.81 6.07 -11.67
CA ASN A 107 3.23 4.78 -11.99
C ASN A 107 4.28 3.66 -12.11
N LYS A 108 5.50 3.98 -12.59
CA LYS A 108 6.61 3.01 -12.63
C LYS A 108 7.02 2.55 -11.23
N GLU A 109 7.04 3.47 -10.25
CA GLU A 109 7.32 3.13 -8.84
C GLU A 109 6.20 2.25 -8.27
N PHE A 110 4.96 2.66 -8.49
CA PHE A 110 3.76 1.98 -8.02
C PHE A 110 3.62 0.54 -8.56
N TYR A 111 3.79 0.36 -9.88
CA TYR A 111 3.76 -0.99 -10.46
C TYR A 111 4.84 -1.90 -9.90
N ALA A 112 6.07 -1.38 -9.78
CA ALA A 112 7.18 -2.17 -9.28
C ALA A 112 6.96 -2.60 -7.82
N ALA A 113 6.44 -1.70 -6.98
CA ALA A 113 6.10 -1.99 -5.59
C ALA A 113 4.98 -3.05 -5.48
N LEU A 114 3.91 -2.92 -6.26
CA LEU A 114 2.80 -3.88 -6.27
C LEU A 114 3.22 -5.25 -6.80
N TYR A 115 4.10 -5.31 -7.80
CA TYR A 115 4.67 -6.61 -8.25
C TYR A 115 5.48 -7.26 -7.15
N GLY A 116 6.26 -6.48 -6.39
CA GLY A 116 6.99 -6.95 -5.21
C GLY A 116 6.07 -7.54 -4.13
N LEU A 117 4.86 -7.00 -3.97
CA LEU A 117 3.83 -7.53 -3.07
C LEU A 117 3.08 -8.74 -3.64
N GLY A 118 3.24 -9.07 -4.93
CA GLY A 118 2.61 -10.22 -5.59
C GLY A 118 1.28 -9.91 -6.29
N VAL A 119 0.94 -8.63 -6.49
CA VAL A 119 -0.25 -8.21 -7.23
C VAL A 119 0.01 -8.35 -8.73
N LYS A 120 -0.94 -8.93 -9.47
CA LYS A 120 -0.85 -9.11 -10.92
C LYS A 120 -1.07 -7.79 -11.68
N ARG A 121 -0.40 -7.65 -12.83
CA ARG A 121 -0.53 -6.45 -13.68
C ARG A 121 -1.97 -6.16 -14.10
N GLU A 122 -2.68 -7.18 -14.51
CA GLU A 122 -4.08 -7.11 -14.96
C GLU A 122 -5.07 -6.73 -13.85
N ASN A 123 -4.66 -6.82 -12.58
CA ASN A 123 -5.45 -6.46 -11.41
C ASN A 123 -5.11 -5.05 -10.89
N ILE A 124 -4.21 -4.32 -11.55
CA ILE A 124 -3.87 -2.94 -11.21
C ILE A 124 -4.59 -2.02 -12.17
N ILE A 125 -5.46 -1.18 -11.63
CA ILE A 125 -6.30 -0.23 -12.38
C ILE A 125 -5.88 1.18 -12.01
N ILE A 126 -5.55 2.01 -12.99
CA ILE A 126 -5.23 3.43 -12.79
C ILE A 126 -6.38 4.25 -13.35
N LEU A 127 -7.09 4.96 -12.47
CA LEU A 127 -8.29 5.70 -12.88
C LEU A 127 -7.98 6.87 -13.81
N ALA A 128 -6.82 7.49 -13.69
CA ALA A 128 -6.37 8.55 -14.58
C ALA A 128 -6.18 8.07 -16.04
N ASP A 129 -5.84 6.80 -16.26
CA ASP A 129 -5.74 6.21 -17.59
C ASP A 129 -7.12 5.99 -18.23
N ILE A 130 -8.17 5.76 -17.43
CA ILE A 130 -9.54 5.56 -17.89
C ILE A 130 -10.22 6.89 -18.20
N ASP A 131 -10.16 7.85 -17.27
CA ASP A 131 -10.86 9.14 -17.38
C ASP A 131 -10.09 10.15 -18.24
N ASN A 132 -8.79 9.94 -18.43
CA ASN A 132 -7.86 10.83 -19.14
C ASN A 132 -7.92 12.30 -18.66
N LYS A 133 -8.31 12.52 -17.40
CA LYS A 133 -8.35 13.83 -16.75
C LYS A 133 -7.25 13.93 -15.69
N SER A 134 -6.97 15.16 -15.25
CA SER A 134 -6.02 15.42 -14.17
C SER A 134 -6.66 15.30 -12.79
N GLY A 135 -5.85 14.92 -11.80
CA GLY A 135 -6.20 14.99 -10.39
C GLY A 135 -6.77 13.71 -9.83
N THR A 136 -7.88 13.80 -9.13
CA THR A 136 -8.49 12.70 -8.38
C THR A 136 -9.84 12.30 -8.96
N HIS A 137 -10.12 11.00 -9.05
CA HIS A 137 -11.23 10.42 -9.79
C HIS A 137 -12.26 9.75 -8.86
N PHE A 138 -12.84 10.49 -7.91
CA PHE A 138 -13.74 9.91 -6.90
C PHE A 138 -15.06 9.35 -7.47
N GLU A 139 -15.63 9.97 -8.50
CA GLU A 139 -16.85 9.44 -9.13
C GLU A 139 -16.55 8.12 -9.85
N LEU A 140 -15.45 8.05 -10.59
CA LEU A 140 -15.03 6.82 -11.26
C LEU A 140 -14.65 5.72 -10.23
N MET A 141 -14.00 6.09 -9.10
CA MET A 141 -13.76 5.17 -7.98
C MET A 141 -15.07 4.57 -7.47
N LYS A 142 -16.10 5.39 -7.29
CA LYS A 142 -17.43 4.96 -6.86
C LYS A 142 -18.06 3.96 -7.85
N GLU A 143 -18.00 4.28 -9.14
CA GLU A 143 -18.52 3.39 -10.20
C GLU A 143 -17.78 2.05 -10.23
N ILE A 144 -16.45 2.08 -10.15
CA ILE A 144 -15.61 0.87 -10.12
C ILE A 144 -15.93 0.03 -8.87
N ALA A 145 -16.08 0.64 -7.68
CA ALA A 145 -16.43 -0.09 -6.46
C ALA A 145 -17.79 -0.82 -6.62
N LEU A 146 -18.78 -0.16 -7.18
CA LEU A 146 -20.08 -0.77 -7.46
C LEU A 146 -20.00 -1.88 -8.51
N ASN A 147 -19.17 -1.72 -9.54
CA ASN A 147 -18.95 -2.75 -10.55
C ASN A 147 -18.31 -3.99 -9.94
N PHE A 148 -17.33 -3.84 -9.03
CA PHE A 148 -16.73 -4.97 -8.29
C PHE A 148 -17.77 -5.67 -7.43
N GLU A 149 -18.56 -4.94 -6.63
CA GLU A 149 -19.61 -5.52 -5.78
C GLU A 149 -20.65 -6.28 -6.61
N ASN A 150 -21.08 -5.71 -7.75
CA ASN A 150 -22.07 -6.35 -8.63
C ASN A 150 -21.53 -7.61 -9.32
N LYS A 151 -20.27 -7.57 -9.77
CA LYS A 151 -19.64 -8.67 -10.49
C LYS A 151 -19.30 -9.85 -9.59
N TYR A 152 -18.69 -9.59 -8.43
CA TYR A 152 -18.14 -10.63 -7.56
C TYR A 152 -18.99 -10.91 -6.32
N LYS A 153 -19.84 -9.97 -5.89
CA LYS A 153 -20.84 -10.09 -4.78
C LYS A 153 -20.27 -10.40 -3.39
N ASN A 154 -19.01 -10.78 -3.29
CA ASN A 154 -18.31 -11.15 -2.05
C ASN A 154 -16.96 -10.46 -2.00
N VAL A 155 -16.99 -9.13 -1.82
CA VAL A 155 -15.83 -8.24 -1.96
C VAL A 155 -15.58 -7.48 -0.65
N THR A 156 -14.33 -7.41 -0.24
CA THR A 156 -13.87 -6.43 0.77
C THR A 156 -13.31 -5.21 0.03
N HIS A 157 -13.81 -4.02 0.35
CA HIS A 157 -13.33 -2.76 -0.18
C HIS A 157 -12.44 -2.06 0.86
N GLU A 158 -11.16 -1.81 0.52
CA GLU A 158 -10.21 -1.15 1.42
C GLU A 158 -9.82 0.23 0.91
N ALA A 159 -10.14 1.26 1.68
CA ALA A 159 -9.87 2.65 1.37
C ALA A 159 -9.19 3.38 2.54
N HIS A 160 -8.83 4.65 2.36
CA HIS A 160 -8.34 5.46 3.47
C HIS A 160 -9.41 5.71 4.54
N SER A 161 -8.98 6.02 5.77
CA SER A 161 -9.92 6.40 6.82
C SER A 161 -10.72 7.65 6.41
N TYR A 162 -12.03 7.53 6.43
CA TYR A 162 -12.95 8.64 6.13
C TYR A 162 -12.93 9.76 7.19
N LYS A 163 -12.33 9.49 8.36
CA LYS A 163 -12.32 10.38 9.52
C LYS A 163 -10.92 10.63 10.08
N TYR A 164 -10.14 9.58 10.27
CA TYR A 164 -8.89 9.61 11.01
C TYR A 164 -7.68 9.62 10.05
N ASP A 165 -7.54 10.71 9.34
CA ASP A 165 -6.39 11.02 8.49
C ASP A 165 -6.15 12.55 8.48
N ASP A 166 -4.90 12.98 8.42
CA ASP A 166 -4.53 14.39 8.29
C ASP A 166 -4.62 14.89 6.84
N HIS A 167 -4.52 14.00 5.86
CA HIS A 167 -4.61 14.36 4.46
C HIS A 167 -6.07 14.43 3.98
N ARG A 168 -6.49 15.61 3.46
CA ARG A 168 -7.87 15.84 3.04
C ARG A 168 -8.35 14.85 1.98
N MET A 169 -7.47 14.56 0.97
CA MET A 169 -7.86 13.68 -0.15
C MET A 169 -8.01 12.22 0.32
N HIS A 170 -7.21 11.77 1.29
CA HIS A 170 -7.40 10.46 1.92
C HIS A 170 -8.78 10.36 2.58
N ARG A 171 -9.18 11.37 3.36
CA ARG A 171 -10.52 11.36 3.96
C ARG A 171 -11.64 11.37 2.93
N SER A 172 -11.45 12.08 1.80
CA SER A 172 -12.42 12.09 0.71
C SER A 172 -12.51 10.73 0.01
N ASN A 173 -11.37 10.09 -0.23
CA ASN A 173 -11.27 8.71 -0.72
C ASN A 173 -12.07 7.75 0.19
N GLY A 174 -11.77 7.75 1.49
CA GLY A 174 -12.47 6.93 2.47
C GLY A 174 -13.97 7.20 2.53
N LYS A 175 -14.39 8.47 2.36
CA LYS A 175 -15.82 8.83 2.36
C LYS A 175 -16.57 8.19 1.20
N VAL A 176 -15.96 8.01 0.02
CA VAL A 176 -16.60 7.32 -1.11
C VAL A 176 -17.03 5.92 -0.68
N ILE A 177 -16.10 5.11 -0.19
CA ILE A 177 -16.37 3.72 0.23
C ILE A 177 -17.28 3.68 1.47
N TYR A 178 -17.05 4.55 2.46
CA TYR A 178 -17.89 4.61 3.66
C TYR A 178 -19.34 4.95 3.32
N THR A 179 -19.59 5.88 2.39
CA THR A 179 -20.94 6.23 1.94
C THR A 179 -21.63 5.04 1.27
N LEU A 180 -20.96 4.36 0.35
CA LEU A 180 -21.49 3.14 -0.30
C LEU A 180 -21.82 2.05 0.73
N TYR A 181 -20.98 1.86 1.74
CA TYR A 181 -21.22 0.92 2.83
C TYR A 181 -22.44 1.32 3.67
N LYS A 182 -22.55 2.59 4.07
CA LYS A 182 -23.69 3.11 4.85
C LYS A 182 -25.01 3.02 4.09
N GLU A 183 -24.98 3.22 2.77
CA GLU A 183 -26.12 3.06 1.87
C GLU A 183 -26.43 1.59 1.55
N LYS A 184 -25.67 0.63 2.09
CA LYS A 184 -25.78 -0.81 1.83
C LYS A 184 -25.61 -1.18 0.36
N ARG A 185 -24.90 -0.37 -0.41
CA ARG A 185 -24.58 -0.59 -1.82
C ARG A 185 -23.33 -1.45 -2.00
N ILE A 186 -22.49 -1.52 -0.98
CA ILE A 186 -21.43 -2.52 -0.80
C ILE A 186 -21.62 -3.17 0.58
N LYS A 187 -21.17 -4.42 0.73
CA LYS A 187 -21.45 -5.23 1.92
C LYS A 187 -20.31 -5.22 2.94
N ASP A 188 -19.09 -4.99 2.50
CA ASP A 188 -17.91 -5.08 3.36
C ASP A 188 -16.89 -4.00 3.05
N ALA A 189 -16.34 -3.35 4.10
CA ALA A 189 -15.33 -2.32 3.97
C ALA A 189 -14.39 -2.31 5.16
N MET A 190 -13.11 -1.99 4.90
CA MET A 190 -12.08 -1.68 5.88
C MET A 190 -11.36 -0.39 5.48
N PHE A 191 -10.72 0.27 6.45
CA PHE A 191 -10.14 1.59 6.21
C PHE A 191 -8.73 1.68 6.79
N TYR A 192 -7.76 2.10 5.99
CA TYR A 192 -6.38 2.36 6.45
C TYR A 192 -6.37 3.37 7.60
N LEU A 193 -5.62 3.07 8.62
CA LEU A 193 -5.48 3.94 9.78
C LEU A 193 -4.00 4.25 10.03
N LYS A 194 -3.63 5.52 9.97
CA LYS A 194 -2.27 5.92 10.34
C LYS A 194 -2.00 5.61 11.81
N PRO A 195 -0.82 5.08 12.18
CA PRO A 195 -0.51 4.64 13.56
C PRO A 195 -0.83 5.66 14.66
N LYS A 196 -0.65 6.96 14.37
CA LYS A 196 -0.95 8.04 15.33
C LYS A 196 -2.42 8.15 15.75
N TYR A 197 -3.33 7.55 14.99
CA TYR A 197 -4.77 7.57 15.28
C TYR A 197 -5.30 6.29 15.93
N VAL A 198 -4.48 5.27 16.13
CA VAL A 198 -4.89 3.98 16.73
C VAL A 198 -5.63 4.19 18.06
N LYS A 199 -5.11 5.09 18.92
CA LYS A 199 -5.72 5.40 20.23
C LYS A 199 -7.06 6.17 20.13
N LYS A 200 -7.51 6.56 18.93
CA LYS A 200 -8.80 7.25 18.71
C LYS A 200 -9.96 6.30 18.48
N LEU A 201 -9.69 5.02 18.35
CA LEU A 201 -10.66 3.98 18.10
C LEU A 201 -10.62 2.91 19.19
N PRO A 202 -11.77 2.29 19.51
CA PRO A 202 -11.81 1.15 20.40
C PRO A 202 -11.12 -0.06 19.73
N LYS A 203 -10.50 -0.92 20.55
CA LYS A 203 -9.67 -2.05 20.06
C LYS A 203 -10.43 -2.99 19.14
N GLU A 204 -11.69 -3.26 19.43
CA GLU A 204 -12.57 -4.15 18.66
C GLU A 204 -12.86 -3.64 17.24
N LYS A 205 -12.56 -2.39 16.94
CA LYS A 205 -12.64 -1.83 15.59
C LYS A 205 -11.32 -1.86 14.83
N LEU A 206 -10.23 -2.21 15.48
CA LEU A 206 -8.90 -2.22 14.89
C LEU A 206 -8.55 -3.61 14.32
N ILE A 207 -7.90 -3.61 13.18
CA ILE A 207 -7.36 -4.80 12.52
C ILE A 207 -5.90 -4.52 12.23
N PHE A 208 -5.03 -5.47 12.61
CA PHE A 208 -3.60 -5.36 12.41
C PHE A 208 -3.14 -6.47 11.46
N PHE A 209 -2.64 -6.10 10.29
CA PHE A 209 -1.94 -7.01 9.39
C PHE A 209 -0.44 -6.82 9.58
N LYS A 210 0.28 -7.91 9.73
CA LYS A 210 1.71 -7.93 10.01
C LYS A 210 2.40 -8.87 9.03
N ALA A 211 3.67 -8.66 8.76
CA ALA A 211 4.47 -9.66 8.06
C ALA A 211 4.58 -10.92 8.93
N GLU A 212 4.14 -12.06 8.41
CA GLU A 212 4.02 -13.31 9.18
C GLU A 212 5.30 -14.16 9.12
N ASN A 213 6.14 -13.94 8.13
CA ASN A 213 7.36 -14.69 7.88
C ASN A 213 8.42 -13.83 7.17
N THR A 214 9.59 -14.40 6.94
CA THR A 214 10.71 -13.73 6.29
C THR A 214 10.39 -13.29 4.86
N ASP A 215 9.63 -14.09 4.11
CA ASP A 215 9.26 -13.78 2.72
C ASP A 215 8.33 -12.59 2.65
N ASP A 216 7.39 -12.47 3.60
CA ASP A 216 6.50 -11.31 3.70
C ASP A 216 7.30 -10.06 4.08
N CYS A 217 8.20 -10.15 5.07
CA CYS A 217 9.08 -9.05 5.43
C CYS A 217 9.86 -8.57 4.20
N GLN A 218 10.48 -9.51 3.48
CA GLN A 218 11.31 -9.17 2.31
C GLN A 218 10.48 -8.57 1.17
N ALA A 219 9.27 -9.08 0.92
CA ALA A 219 8.37 -8.55 -0.09
C ALA A 219 7.98 -7.10 0.20
N ILE A 220 7.61 -6.78 1.45
CA ILE A 220 7.21 -5.43 1.84
C ILE A 220 8.41 -4.48 1.85
N ILE A 221 9.59 -4.91 2.34
CA ILE A 221 10.82 -4.13 2.30
C ILE A 221 11.22 -3.83 0.85
N ASN A 222 11.15 -4.83 -0.03
CA ASN A 222 11.44 -4.63 -1.44
C ASN A 222 10.48 -3.64 -2.09
N ALA A 223 9.17 -3.74 -1.80
CA ALA A 223 8.17 -2.81 -2.28
C ALA A 223 8.45 -1.36 -1.81
N CYS A 224 8.85 -1.16 -0.55
CA CYS A 224 9.31 0.14 -0.05
C CYS A 224 10.55 0.64 -0.81
N ASN A 225 11.51 -0.25 -1.09
CA ASN A 225 12.75 0.10 -1.78
C ASN A 225 12.53 0.45 -3.25
N GLU A 226 11.48 -0.08 -3.90
CA GLU A 226 11.11 0.34 -5.24
C GLU A 226 10.84 1.86 -5.33
N TYR A 227 10.31 2.47 -4.30
CA TYR A 227 10.12 3.93 -4.21
C TYR A 227 11.41 4.73 -3.97
N ARG A 228 12.51 4.06 -3.59
CA ARG A 228 13.83 4.69 -3.36
C ARG A 228 14.72 4.67 -4.59
N ILE A 229 14.40 3.87 -5.60
CA ILE A 229 15.25 3.69 -6.77
C ILE A 229 15.35 4.99 -7.56
N ILE A 230 16.60 5.44 -7.78
CA ILE A 230 16.94 6.49 -8.74
C ILE A 230 17.73 5.83 -9.86
N ASN A 231 17.16 5.79 -11.06
CA ASN A 231 17.76 5.27 -12.27
C ASN A 231 17.23 6.04 -13.47
N GLU A 232 18.05 6.92 -14.02
CA GLU A 232 17.64 7.83 -15.09
C GLU A 232 17.31 7.10 -16.40
N GLU A 233 18.03 6.04 -16.72
CA GLU A 233 17.79 5.26 -17.94
C GLU A 233 16.41 4.58 -17.93
N LYS A 234 15.92 4.19 -16.76
CA LYS A 234 14.60 3.61 -16.55
C LYS A 234 13.55 4.65 -16.16
N ASP A 235 13.93 5.93 -16.12
CA ASP A 235 13.10 7.04 -15.65
C ASP A 235 12.47 6.78 -14.28
N ARG A 236 13.27 6.17 -13.36
CA ARG A 236 12.95 5.99 -11.94
C ARG A 236 13.59 7.14 -11.17
N ARG A 237 12.82 7.87 -10.39
CA ARG A 237 13.23 9.13 -9.81
C ARG A 237 13.12 9.19 -8.28
N GLY A 238 12.67 8.12 -7.65
CA GLY A 238 12.50 8.06 -6.21
C GLY A 238 11.45 9.05 -5.67
N VAL A 239 10.48 9.45 -6.50
CA VAL A 239 9.53 10.54 -6.19
C VAL A 239 8.68 10.19 -4.97
N GLY A 240 8.20 8.96 -4.87
CA GLY A 240 7.41 8.50 -3.73
C GLY A 240 8.19 8.61 -2.44
N TYR A 241 9.43 8.10 -2.39
CA TYR A 241 10.27 8.20 -1.21
C TYR A 241 10.62 9.65 -0.85
N ILE A 242 11.03 10.47 -1.82
CA ILE A 242 11.37 11.88 -1.57
C ILE A 242 10.17 12.63 -0.99
N SER A 243 8.94 12.33 -1.45
CA SER A 243 7.71 13.01 -0.99
C SER A 243 7.24 12.55 0.38
N ALA A 244 7.53 11.30 0.77
CA ALA A 244 6.98 10.65 1.96
C ALA A 244 8.03 9.91 2.81
N HIS A 245 9.33 10.26 2.70
CA HIS A 245 10.46 9.54 3.32
C HIS A 245 10.24 9.21 4.80
N SER A 246 9.73 10.16 5.59
CA SER A 246 9.52 9.95 7.02
C SER A 246 8.49 8.85 7.33
N TYR A 247 7.55 8.57 6.42
CA TYR A 247 6.59 7.47 6.57
C TYR A 247 7.21 6.14 6.16
N PHE A 248 8.00 6.11 5.07
CA PHE A 248 8.78 4.93 4.69
C PHE A 248 9.76 4.53 5.78
N ASP A 249 10.50 5.48 6.36
CA ASP A 249 11.45 5.20 7.42
C ASP A 249 10.75 4.68 8.69
N LYS A 250 9.58 5.20 9.02
CA LYS A 250 8.77 4.69 10.15
C LYS A 250 8.28 3.27 9.90
N LEU A 251 7.79 2.97 8.70
CA LEU A 251 7.34 1.62 8.35
C LEU A 251 8.51 0.64 8.40
N LEU A 252 9.66 0.99 7.80
CA LEU A 252 10.84 0.13 7.78
C LEU A 252 11.51 -0.05 9.16
N ASN A 253 11.26 0.87 10.10
CA ASN A 253 11.68 0.73 11.50
C ASN A 253 10.68 -0.07 12.35
N ASP A 254 9.48 -0.38 11.84
CA ASP A 254 8.56 -1.32 12.46
C ASP A 254 8.98 -2.75 12.13
N PRO A 255 9.41 -3.54 13.11
CA PRO A 255 9.91 -4.90 12.83
C PRO A 255 8.84 -5.84 12.29
N GLN A 256 7.57 -5.51 12.43
CA GLN A 256 6.43 -6.29 11.91
C GLN A 256 5.84 -5.70 10.63
N LEU A 257 6.34 -4.54 10.16
CA LEU A 257 5.86 -3.84 8.97
C LEU A 257 4.33 -3.69 8.97
N THR A 258 3.78 -3.25 10.10
CA THR A 258 2.34 -3.34 10.41
C THR A 258 1.50 -2.39 9.55
N SER A 259 0.49 -2.94 8.88
CA SER A 259 -0.64 -2.18 8.35
C SER A 259 -1.78 -2.19 9.37
N VAL A 260 -2.29 -1.02 9.73
CA VAL A 260 -3.43 -0.90 10.63
C VAL A 260 -4.65 -0.48 9.84
N LEU A 261 -5.73 -1.23 9.99
CA LEU A 261 -7.03 -0.90 9.41
C LEU A 261 -8.07 -0.76 10.51
N HIS A 262 -9.20 -0.14 10.18
CA HIS A 262 -10.34 -0.12 11.09
C HIS A 262 -11.65 -0.46 10.37
N LEU A 263 -12.61 -0.96 11.15
CA LEU A 263 -13.98 -1.22 10.71
C LEU A 263 -14.77 0.09 10.58
N PRO A 264 -15.83 0.13 9.78
CA PRO A 264 -16.72 1.29 9.63
C PRO A 264 -17.30 1.83 10.94
#